data_4408f2e50742895a29d2439b556abd60
#
_entry.id   4408f2e50742895a29d2439b556abd60
#
_cell.length_a   1.000
_cell.length_b   1.000
_cell.length_c   1.000
_cell.angle_alpha   90.00
_cell.angle_beta   90.00
_cell.angle_gamma   90.00
#
_symmetry.space_group_name_H-M   'P 1'
#
loop_
_entity.id
_entity.type
_entity.pdbx_description
1 polymer ?
#
loop_
_entity_poly.entity_id
_entity_poly.type
_entity_poly.pdbx_seq_one_letter_code
_entity_poly.pdbx_strand_id
1 'polypeptide(L)'
;MKILFLGDVVGISGCSVVFNNLLTQIENNKIDFVVVNGENAAEAGAGITEKICKDFFNCGVDVITTGNHVWDQKEAMSYIEKEPRLLRPKNLFEPSPGNGFGIFTSKNGLKVGVLNLMGNVFMKKCEDVFKEAENFMKKNKLK
;
A
#
# COMPACT_ATOMS: atom_id res chain seq x y z
N MET A 1 -13.00 -5.25 14.80
CA MET A 1 -11.72 -4.93 14.12
C MET A 1 -11.70 -3.45 13.81
N LYS A 2 -10.59 -2.76 14.14
CA LYS A 2 -10.33 -1.36 13.78
C LYS A 2 -9.18 -1.30 12.79
N ILE A 3 -9.41 -0.68 11.64
CA ILE A 3 -8.38 -0.47 10.60
C ILE A 3 -8.03 1.01 10.57
N LEU A 4 -6.75 1.33 10.59
CA LEU A 4 -6.23 2.67 10.33
C LEU A 4 -5.72 2.71 8.88
N PHE A 5 -6.20 3.67 8.11
CA PHE A 5 -5.70 3.97 6.78
C PHE A 5 -5.04 5.36 6.79
N LEU A 6 -3.77 5.43 6.44
CA LEU A 6 -3.03 6.68 6.26
C LEU A 6 -2.85 6.94 4.76
N GLY A 7 -3.52 7.98 4.24
CA GLY A 7 -3.47 8.34 2.83
C GLY A 7 -2.30 9.26 2.51
N ASP A 8 -1.68 9.02 1.38
CA ASP A 8 -0.69 9.87 0.71
C ASP A 8 0.40 10.45 1.63
N VAL A 9 1.24 9.59 2.17
CA VAL A 9 2.41 10.02 2.96
C VAL A 9 3.47 10.58 2.01
N VAL A 10 3.76 11.88 2.13
CA VAL A 10 4.62 12.61 1.20
C VAL A 10 5.96 12.99 1.84
N GLY A 11 7.05 12.52 1.25
CA GLY A 11 8.42 12.93 1.55
C GLY A 11 8.84 12.71 3.00
N ILE A 12 9.94 13.36 3.39
CA ILE A 12 10.55 13.22 4.72
C ILE A 12 9.58 13.65 5.84
N SER A 13 8.87 14.75 5.66
CA SER A 13 7.97 15.30 6.69
C SER A 13 6.79 14.37 6.96
N GLY A 14 6.15 13.84 5.91
CA GLY A 14 5.07 12.86 6.03
C GLY A 14 5.55 11.58 6.73
N CYS A 15 6.68 11.04 6.30
CA CYS A 15 7.30 9.87 6.92
C CYS A 15 7.61 10.11 8.41
N SER A 16 8.20 11.27 8.75
CA SER A 16 8.54 11.62 10.13
C SER A 16 7.31 11.67 11.04
N VAL A 17 6.20 12.21 10.56
CA VAL A 17 4.95 12.24 11.34
C VAL A 17 4.47 10.81 11.62
N VAL A 18 4.50 9.94 10.62
CA VAL A 18 4.10 8.53 10.81
C VAL A 18 5.02 7.82 11.79
N PHE A 19 6.34 7.88 11.58
CA PHE A 19 7.32 7.17 12.41
C PHE A 19 7.27 7.61 13.89
N ASN A 20 7.03 8.89 14.14
CA ASN A 20 7.02 9.42 15.51
C ASN A 20 5.70 9.18 16.25
N ASN A 21 4.59 8.92 15.56
CA ASN A 21 3.29 8.91 16.21
C ASN A 21 2.52 7.59 16.05
N LEU A 22 2.81 6.78 15.03
CA LEU A 22 1.96 5.65 14.66
C LEU A 22 1.79 4.63 15.80
N LEU A 23 2.86 4.23 16.48
CA LEU A 23 2.78 3.26 17.58
C LEU A 23 1.84 3.75 18.68
N THR A 24 1.97 5.02 19.08
CA THR A 24 1.08 5.64 20.06
C THR A 24 -0.38 5.64 19.61
N GLN A 25 -0.63 5.92 18.33
CA GLN A 25 -1.98 5.88 17.76
C GLN A 25 -2.56 4.45 17.76
N ILE A 26 -1.74 3.46 17.40
CA ILE A 26 -2.14 2.05 17.42
C ILE A 26 -2.56 1.63 18.83
N GLU A 27 -1.77 1.96 19.85
CA GLU A 27 -2.03 1.61 21.24
C GLU A 27 -3.26 2.32 21.79
N ASN A 28 -3.30 3.66 21.71
CA ASN A 28 -4.38 4.47 22.26
C ASN A 28 -5.75 4.15 21.65
N ASN A 29 -5.78 3.85 20.35
CA ASN A 29 -7.03 3.58 19.64
C ASN A 29 -7.35 2.10 19.49
N LYS A 30 -6.46 1.20 19.96
CA LYS A 30 -6.59 -0.27 19.81
C LYS A 30 -6.80 -0.65 18.35
N ILE A 31 -5.86 -0.21 17.47
CA ILE A 31 -5.88 -0.50 16.04
C ILE A 31 -5.40 -1.94 15.81
N ASP A 32 -6.18 -2.69 15.05
CA ASP A 32 -5.93 -4.09 14.73
C ASP A 32 -5.12 -4.25 13.43
N PHE A 33 -5.20 -3.28 12.50
CA PHE A 33 -4.56 -3.35 11.19
C PHE A 33 -4.27 -1.95 10.64
N VAL A 34 -3.10 -1.76 10.04
CA VAL A 34 -2.65 -0.46 9.50
C VAL A 34 -2.29 -0.57 8.03
N VAL A 35 -2.90 0.27 7.21
CA VAL A 35 -2.56 0.45 5.80
C VAL A 35 -2.02 1.86 5.58
N VAL A 36 -0.92 1.99 4.83
CA VAL A 36 -0.33 3.28 4.45
C VAL A 36 -0.27 3.38 2.93
N ASN A 37 -0.73 4.49 2.35
CA ASN A 37 -0.34 4.84 1.00
C ASN A 37 1.02 5.55 1.05
N GLY A 38 2.04 4.87 0.54
CA GLY A 38 3.43 5.34 0.53
C GLY A 38 3.95 5.69 -0.85
N GLU A 39 3.08 5.92 -1.84
CA GLU A 39 3.51 6.16 -3.22
C GLU A 39 4.39 7.40 -3.39
N ASN A 40 4.28 8.37 -2.47
CA ASN A 40 5.02 9.62 -2.47
C ASN A 40 6.00 9.75 -1.30
N ALA A 41 6.32 8.64 -0.63
CA ALA A 41 7.10 8.63 0.60
C ALA A 41 8.60 8.92 0.43
N ALA A 42 9.15 8.74 -0.78
CA ALA A 42 10.55 9.06 -1.06
C ALA A 42 10.87 10.54 -0.82
N GLU A 43 12.13 10.86 -0.55
CA GLU A 43 12.59 12.22 -0.21
C GLU A 43 12.14 13.26 -1.24
N ALA A 44 12.19 12.92 -2.51
CA ALA A 44 11.74 13.79 -3.62
C ALA A 44 10.21 13.91 -3.73
N GLY A 45 9.44 13.23 -2.87
CA GLY A 45 7.98 13.26 -2.91
C GLY A 45 7.35 12.39 -4.01
N ALA A 46 8.09 11.45 -4.58
CA ALA A 46 7.61 10.52 -5.60
C ALA A 46 8.27 9.15 -5.50
N GLY A 47 7.46 8.10 -5.46
CA GLY A 47 7.91 6.73 -5.27
C GLY A 47 8.18 6.37 -3.80
N ILE A 48 8.65 5.15 -3.60
CA ILE A 48 9.01 4.62 -2.29
C ILE A 48 10.29 3.78 -2.39
N THR A 49 11.16 3.85 -1.39
CA THR A 49 12.40 3.07 -1.32
C THR A 49 12.23 1.83 -0.44
N GLU A 50 13.10 0.82 -0.64
CA GLU A 50 13.16 -0.36 0.23
C GLU A 50 13.36 0.03 1.71
N LYS A 51 14.23 1.02 1.96
CA LYS A 51 14.48 1.51 3.30
C LYS A 51 13.22 2.06 3.96
N ILE A 52 12.47 2.92 3.26
CA ILE A 52 11.24 3.52 3.78
C ILE A 52 10.17 2.44 4.01
N CYS A 53 10.05 1.43 3.12
CA CYS A 53 9.16 0.30 3.35
C CYS A 53 9.48 -0.43 4.66
N LYS A 54 10.75 -0.74 4.89
CA LYS A 54 11.20 -1.40 6.12
C LYS A 54 10.93 -0.54 7.36
N ASP A 55 11.17 0.76 7.29
CA ASP A 55 10.89 1.70 8.37
C ASP A 55 9.38 1.75 8.70
N PHE A 56 8.50 1.76 7.69
CA PHE A 56 7.05 1.66 7.87
C PHE A 56 6.65 0.35 8.56
N PHE A 57 7.16 -0.79 8.11
CA PHE A 57 6.84 -2.08 8.73
C PHE A 57 7.34 -2.15 10.18
N ASN A 58 8.53 -1.61 10.45
CA ASN A 58 9.10 -1.58 11.80
C ASN A 58 8.29 -0.69 12.77
N CYS A 59 7.62 0.36 12.29
CA CYS A 59 6.76 1.20 13.12
C CYS A 59 5.30 0.72 13.21
N GLY A 60 4.99 -0.46 12.66
CA GLY A 60 3.69 -1.13 12.86
C GLY A 60 2.71 -1.02 11.69
N VAL A 61 3.17 -0.65 10.50
CA VAL A 61 2.38 -0.75 9.26
C VAL A 61 2.28 -2.21 8.83
N ASP A 62 1.08 -2.68 8.50
CA ASP A 62 0.83 -4.04 8.04
C ASP A 62 0.93 -4.15 6.52
N VAL A 63 0.45 -3.13 5.77
CA VAL A 63 0.44 -3.11 4.30
C VAL A 63 0.73 -1.70 3.79
N ILE A 64 1.53 -1.62 2.72
CA ILE A 64 1.78 -0.39 1.98
C ILE A 64 1.12 -0.50 0.62
N THR A 65 0.28 0.49 0.27
CA THR A 65 -0.25 0.68 -1.09
C THR A 65 0.53 1.75 -1.81
N THR A 66 0.51 1.73 -3.14
CA THR A 66 1.16 2.70 -4.02
C THR A 66 0.21 3.20 -5.10
N GLY A 67 0.69 3.96 -6.06
CA GLY A 67 -0.09 4.50 -7.18
C GLY A 67 0.77 4.68 -8.45
N ASN A 68 0.60 5.80 -9.15
CA ASN A 68 1.30 6.07 -10.41
C ASN A 68 2.81 6.27 -10.27
N HIS A 69 3.29 6.58 -9.06
CA HIS A 69 4.71 6.77 -8.76
C HIS A 69 5.43 5.50 -8.28
N VAL A 70 4.77 4.33 -8.34
CA VAL A 70 5.31 3.06 -7.84
C VAL A 70 6.69 2.70 -8.44
N TRP A 71 6.97 3.14 -9.68
CA TRP A 71 8.21 2.84 -10.40
C TRP A 71 9.24 3.98 -10.42
N ASP A 72 8.98 5.09 -9.72
CA ASP A 72 9.86 6.27 -9.78
C ASP A 72 11.18 6.03 -9.03
N GLN A 73 11.19 5.10 -8.07
CA GLN A 73 12.43 4.61 -7.44
C GLN A 73 12.82 3.26 -8.07
N LYS A 74 13.99 3.20 -8.74
CA LYS A 74 14.43 2.02 -9.49
C LYS A 74 14.49 0.75 -8.65
N GLU A 75 14.90 0.86 -7.38
CA GLU A 75 14.98 -0.28 -6.47
C GLU A 75 13.62 -0.87 -6.09
N ALA A 76 12.53 -0.08 -6.19
CA ALA A 76 11.19 -0.54 -5.89
C ALA A 76 10.78 -1.72 -6.77
N MET A 77 11.19 -1.76 -8.04
CA MET A 77 10.87 -2.85 -8.97
C MET A 77 11.37 -4.22 -8.48
N SER A 78 12.59 -4.28 -7.96
CA SER A 78 13.17 -5.54 -7.45
C SER A 78 12.71 -5.86 -6.03
N TYR A 79 12.39 -4.86 -5.24
CA TYR A 79 11.93 -5.04 -3.87
C TYR A 79 10.48 -5.52 -3.79
N ILE A 80 9.59 -4.97 -4.61
CA ILE A 80 8.16 -5.30 -4.63
C ILE A 80 7.89 -6.78 -4.97
N GLU A 81 8.80 -7.43 -5.72
CA GLU A 81 8.69 -8.87 -6.01
C GLU A 81 8.95 -9.74 -4.78
N LYS A 82 9.70 -9.23 -3.81
CA LYS A 82 10.12 -9.95 -2.60
C LYS A 82 9.29 -9.59 -1.37
N GLU A 83 8.57 -8.45 -1.41
CA GLU A 83 7.80 -7.96 -0.28
C GLU A 83 6.28 -7.98 -0.59
N PRO A 84 5.57 -9.03 -0.15
CA PRO A 84 4.15 -9.19 -0.45
C PRO A 84 3.24 -8.15 0.22
N ARG A 85 3.77 -7.38 1.19
CA ARG A 85 3.03 -6.30 1.86
C ARG A 85 3.14 -4.95 1.16
N LEU A 86 3.95 -4.85 0.10
CA LEU A 86 4.03 -3.69 -0.77
C LEU A 86 3.19 -3.95 -2.02
N LEU A 87 2.08 -3.22 -2.17
CA LEU A 87 1.11 -3.44 -3.25
C LEU A 87 1.17 -2.33 -4.29
N ARG A 88 1.37 -2.71 -5.56
CA ARG A 88 1.16 -1.82 -6.70
C ARG A 88 -0.33 -1.73 -7.08
N PRO A 89 -0.76 -0.77 -7.91
CA PRO A 89 -2.11 -0.83 -8.48
C PRO A 89 -2.32 -2.11 -9.30
N LYS A 90 -3.42 -2.83 -9.01
CA LYS A 90 -3.74 -4.09 -9.68
C LYS A 90 -4.10 -3.90 -11.15
N ASN A 91 -4.66 -2.73 -11.47
CA ASN A 91 -5.09 -2.38 -12.82
C ASN A 91 -3.99 -1.74 -13.70
N LEU A 92 -2.72 -1.82 -13.31
CA LEU A 92 -1.59 -1.57 -14.23
C LEU A 92 -1.56 -2.66 -15.30
N PHE A 93 -1.12 -2.28 -16.53
CA PHE A 93 -0.94 -3.25 -17.61
C PHE A 93 0.10 -4.31 -17.24
N GLU A 94 -0.20 -5.54 -17.58
CA GLU A 94 0.72 -6.66 -17.41
C GLU A 94 1.70 -6.78 -18.60
N PRO A 95 2.93 -7.27 -18.40
CA PRO A 95 3.46 -7.74 -17.12
C PRO A 95 3.99 -6.59 -16.27
N SER A 96 3.62 -6.58 -14.98
CA SER A 96 4.14 -5.65 -13.97
C SER A 96 4.62 -6.43 -12.75
N PRO A 97 5.80 -6.14 -12.19
CA PRO A 97 6.32 -6.84 -11.01
C PRO A 97 5.47 -6.62 -9.77
N GLY A 98 5.52 -7.57 -8.83
CA GLY A 98 4.80 -7.50 -7.56
C GLY A 98 3.29 -7.74 -7.67
N ASN A 99 2.59 -7.57 -6.56
CA ASN A 99 1.18 -7.86 -6.42
C ASN A 99 0.34 -6.59 -6.26
N GLY A 100 -0.90 -6.61 -6.77
CA GLY A 100 -1.87 -5.53 -6.55
C GLY A 100 -2.93 -5.87 -5.49
N PHE A 101 -2.83 -7.06 -4.89
CA PHE A 101 -3.74 -7.58 -3.87
C PHE A 101 -3.01 -8.52 -2.92
N GLY A 102 -3.43 -8.53 -1.65
CA GLY A 102 -3.00 -9.50 -0.67
C GLY A 102 -4.07 -9.79 0.38
N ILE A 103 -4.00 -10.97 1.01
CA ILE A 103 -4.80 -11.32 2.19
C ILE A 103 -3.85 -11.43 3.37
N PHE A 104 -4.10 -10.61 4.38
CA PHE A 104 -3.26 -10.47 5.56
C PHE A 104 -4.01 -10.90 6.82
N THR A 105 -3.30 -11.09 7.91
CA THR A 105 -3.91 -11.42 9.20
C THR A 105 -3.71 -10.26 10.15
N SER A 106 -4.80 -9.69 10.63
CA SER A 106 -4.80 -8.62 11.63
C SER A 106 -4.37 -9.11 13.02
N LYS A 107 -4.05 -8.21 13.94
CA LYS A 107 -3.63 -8.53 15.32
C LYS A 107 -4.65 -9.39 16.08
N ASN A 108 -5.94 -9.25 15.77
CA ASN A 108 -7.01 -10.04 16.37
C ASN A 108 -7.33 -11.35 15.61
N GLY A 109 -6.48 -11.74 14.65
CA GLY A 109 -6.60 -13.01 13.91
C GLY A 109 -7.55 -13.00 12.72
N LEU A 110 -8.23 -11.88 12.44
CA LEU A 110 -9.15 -11.78 11.31
C LEU A 110 -8.38 -11.58 9.99
N LYS A 111 -8.92 -12.11 8.90
CA LYS A 111 -8.38 -11.90 7.56
C LYS A 111 -8.80 -10.55 7.00
N VAL A 112 -7.83 -9.83 6.44
CA VAL A 112 -8.02 -8.53 5.77
C VAL A 112 -7.53 -8.65 4.34
N GLY A 113 -8.43 -8.50 3.37
CA GLY A 113 -8.06 -8.36 1.96
C GLY A 113 -7.77 -6.89 1.64
N VAL A 114 -6.61 -6.62 1.05
CA VAL A 114 -6.24 -5.27 0.57
C VAL A 114 -6.06 -5.33 -0.94
N LEU A 115 -6.94 -4.66 -1.68
CA LEU A 115 -6.86 -4.47 -3.12
C LEU A 115 -6.45 -3.03 -3.41
N ASN A 116 -5.33 -2.83 -4.09
CA ASN A 116 -4.88 -1.53 -4.53
C ASN A 116 -5.31 -1.28 -5.98
N LEU A 117 -5.97 -0.15 -6.24
CA LEU A 117 -6.44 0.25 -7.57
C LEU A 117 -6.10 1.73 -7.82
N MET A 118 -5.83 2.07 -9.06
CA MET A 118 -5.54 3.43 -9.53
C MET A 118 -6.64 3.94 -10.45
N GLY A 119 -7.06 5.19 -10.26
CA GLY A 119 -7.98 5.87 -11.19
C GLY A 119 -7.29 6.25 -12.51
N ASN A 120 -8.10 6.59 -13.53
CA ASN A 120 -7.62 6.91 -14.88
C ASN A 120 -7.61 8.43 -15.18
N VAL A 121 -8.15 9.25 -14.29
CA VAL A 121 -8.28 10.71 -14.53
C VAL A 121 -6.92 11.38 -14.36
N PHE A 122 -6.40 11.98 -15.43
CA PHE A 122 -5.06 12.57 -15.51
C PHE A 122 -3.90 11.62 -15.22
N MET A 123 -4.14 10.30 -15.32
CA MET A 123 -3.14 9.27 -15.06
C MET A 123 -2.63 8.63 -16.37
N LYS A 124 -1.50 7.93 -16.29
CA LYS A 124 -1.05 7.03 -17.37
C LYS A 124 -2.16 5.98 -17.60
N LYS A 125 -2.27 5.51 -18.85
CA LYS A 125 -3.25 4.48 -19.19
C LYS A 125 -3.09 3.26 -18.28
N CYS A 126 -4.21 2.80 -17.72
CA CYS A 126 -4.34 1.55 -17.00
C CYS A 126 -5.72 0.95 -17.31
N GLU A 127 -5.97 -0.28 -16.87
CA GLU A 127 -7.30 -0.90 -17.01
C GLU A 127 -8.35 -0.13 -16.20
N ASP A 128 -9.61 -0.20 -16.65
CA ASP A 128 -10.73 0.47 -15.99
C ASP A 128 -10.88 0.01 -14.54
N VAL A 129 -10.83 0.97 -13.61
CA VAL A 129 -10.83 0.70 -12.17
C VAL A 129 -12.09 -0.01 -11.69
N PHE A 130 -13.26 0.33 -12.23
CA PHE A 130 -14.53 -0.27 -11.83
C PHE A 130 -14.66 -1.69 -12.36
N LYS A 131 -14.29 -1.89 -13.63
CA LYS A 131 -14.29 -3.20 -14.26
C LYS A 131 -13.31 -4.16 -13.58
N GLU A 132 -12.11 -3.69 -13.22
CA GLU A 132 -11.13 -4.51 -12.51
C GLU A 132 -11.61 -4.86 -11.10
N ALA A 133 -12.20 -3.91 -10.37
CA ALA A 133 -12.82 -4.17 -9.06
C ALA A 133 -13.93 -5.22 -9.16
N GLU A 134 -14.86 -5.09 -10.11
CA GLU A 134 -15.94 -6.08 -10.33
C GLU A 134 -15.39 -7.46 -10.67
N ASN A 135 -14.44 -7.54 -11.59
CA ASN A 135 -13.83 -8.80 -11.99
C ASN A 135 -13.13 -9.47 -10.80
N PHE A 136 -12.43 -8.68 -10.00
CA PHE A 136 -11.76 -9.15 -8.80
C PHE A 136 -12.75 -9.72 -7.79
N MET A 137 -13.84 -9.00 -7.49
CA MET A 137 -14.87 -9.43 -6.54
C MET A 137 -15.61 -10.70 -7.01
N LYS A 138 -15.87 -10.83 -8.33
CA LYS A 138 -16.48 -12.03 -8.89
C LYS A 138 -15.59 -13.26 -8.78
N LYS A 139 -14.26 -13.11 -8.98
CA LYS A 139 -13.28 -14.21 -8.91
C LYS A 139 -12.94 -14.62 -7.47
N ASN A 140 -12.89 -13.64 -6.56
CA ASN A 140 -12.50 -13.85 -5.18
C ASN A 140 -13.73 -13.67 -4.30
N LYS A 141 -14.53 -14.72 -4.15
CA LYS A 141 -15.64 -14.73 -3.18
C LYS A 141 -15.05 -14.64 -1.77
N LEU A 142 -14.76 -13.42 -1.33
CA LEU A 142 -14.41 -13.14 0.05
C LEU A 142 -15.67 -13.42 0.90
N LYS A 143 -15.59 -14.49 1.70
CA LYS A 143 -16.63 -14.84 2.67
C LYS A 143 -16.46 -14.01 3.93
#